data_21fb81fd0ea561e2ca625586a2c73d9e
#
_entry.id   21fb81fd0ea561e2ca625586a2c73d9e
#
_cell.length_a   1.000
_cell.length_b   1.000
_cell.length_c   1.000
_cell.angle_alpha   90.00
_cell.angle_beta   90.00
_cell.angle_gamma   90.00
#
_symmetry.space_group_name_H-M   'P 1'
#
loop_
_entity.id
_entity.type
_entity.pdbx_description
1 polymer ?
#
loop_
_entity_poly.entity_id
_entity_poly.type
_entity_poly.pdbx_seq_one_letter_code
_entity_poly.pdbx_strand_id
1 'polypeptide(L)'
;MAAVEELHGVFQFTDDLFDDNQPAERILTVDPVYNPREIYPCWFENGTESIPTAHEAKNPIDTNEFLLPELYRRGEYENCLKLSKERIDKYYLTAGIVRDAAETAVLCLLNLSRPEEALHLLPLMTGVEEPGRLIVRSRVFFECKLFNECVKECREYLKLRPNDHVISIRLGQSLMALGSPEDQEEIKNIIEFVENTLKSYLEQTKTGKLHDKYLRDLESLQKINKL
;
A
#
# COMPACT_ATOMS: atom_id res chain seq x y z
N MET A 1 11.24 -41.41 22.90
CA MET A 1 12.04 -40.27 23.34
C MET A 1 13.40 -40.36 22.71
N ALA A 2 13.55 -39.85 21.53
CA ALA A 2 14.84 -39.57 20.86
C ALA A 2 14.52 -38.76 19.60
N ALA A 3 15.32 -37.78 19.29
CA ALA A 3 15.34 -36.92 18.12
C ALA A 3 14.63 -35.56 18.26
N VAL A 4 15.16 -34.68 19.13
CA VAL A 4 15.05 -33.23 19.05
C VAL A 4 16.39 -32.58 19.45
N GLU A 5 17.46 -33.11 18.96
CA GLU A 5 18.81 -32.51 19.12
C GLU A 5 19.50 -32.55 17.79
N GLU A 6 19.29 -31.58 16.92
CA GLU A 6 20.20 -31.24 15.81
C GLU A 6 19.64 -30.13 14.93
N LEU A 7 19.41 -28.94 15.50
CA LEU A 7 19.17 -27.73 14.67
C LEU A 7 19.74 -26.45 15.30
N HIS A 8 20.75 -26.56 16.18
CA HIS A 8 21.41 -25.41 16.81
C HIS A 8 22.75 -25.02 16.18
N GLY A 9 23.00 -25.39 14.95
CA GLY A 9 24.34 -25.23 14.35
C GLY A 9 24.48 -24.37 13.11
N VAL A 10 23.48 -23.61 12.65
CA VAL A 10 23.56 -23.03 11.30
C VAL A 10 23.72 -21.51 11.23
N PHE A 11 23.53 -20.75 12.29
CA PHE A 11 23.81 -19.31 12.27
C PHE A 11 24.50 -18.84 13.55
N GLN A 12 25.77 -19.19 13.70
CA GLN A 12 26.64 -18.37 14.53
C GLN A 12 27.13 -17.20 13.69
N PHE A 13 26.51 -16.04 13.86
CA PHE A 13 27.15 -14.79 13.47
C PHE A 13 28.33 -14.61 14.42
N THR A 14 29.53 -14.88 13.96
CA THR A 14 30.73 -14.50 14.68
C THR A 14 30.92 -12.99 14.52
N ASP A 15 31.26 -12.30 15.60
CA ASP A 15 31.52 -10.84 15.59
C ASP A 15 32.65 -10.44 14.62
N ASP A 16 33.41 -11.41 14.11
CA ASP A 16 34.46 -11.23 13.12
C ASP A 16 33.98 -10.70 11.76
N LEU A 17 32.65 -10.72 11.49
CA LEU A 17 32.05 -10.14 10.28
C LEU A 17 31.95 -8.61 10.33
N PHE A 18 32.14 -8.01 11.51
CA PHE A 18 32.03 -6.57 11.74
C PHE A 18 33.29 -5.95 12.34
N ASP A 19 34.45 -6.57 12.16
CA ASP A 19 35.73 -6.02 12.58
C ASP A 19 36.10 -4.83 11.67
N ASP A 20 35.74 -3.63 12.11
CA ASP A 20 36.00 -2.36 11.41
C ASP A 20 37.49 -2.01 11.32
N ASN A 21 38.38 -2.80 11.91
CA ASN A 21 39.83 -2.53 11.94
C ASN A 21 40.62 -3.24 10.81
N GLN A 22 39.98 -4.01 9.98
CA GLN A 22 40.64 -4.47 8.76
C GLN A 22 40.52 -3.41 7.66
N PRO A 23 41.62 -2.88 7.12
CA PRO A 23 41.57 -2.04 5.95
C PRO A 23 40.90 -2.84 4.84
N ALA A 24 39.65 -2.51 4.55
CA ALA A 24 38.89 -3.12 3.48
C ALA A 24 39.48 -2.69 2.13
N GLU A 25 40.64 -3.23 1.77
CA GLU A 25 40.94 -3.47 0.36
C GLU A 25 40.01 -4.59 -0.16
N ARG A 26 38.72 -4.37 -0.08
CA ARG A 26 37.79 -4.99 -1.01
C ARG A 26 38.04 -4.28 -2.34
N ILE A 27 39.07 -4.75 -3.05
CA ILE A 27 39.10 -4.59 -4.50
C ILE A 27 37.83 -5.31 -4.96
N LEU A 28 36.74 -4.55 -5.07
CA LEU A 28 35.63 -4.93 -5.91
C LEU A 28 36.25 -5.04 -7.31
N THR A 29 36.73 -6.23 -7.64
CA THR A 29 36.90 -6.59 -9.04
C THR A 29 35.49 -6.55 -9.62
N VAL A 30 35.06 -5.36 -9.97
CA VAL A 30 33.87 -5.17 -10.80
C VAL A 30 34.19 -5.97 -12.05
N ASP A 31 33.46 -7.05 -12.26
CA ASP A 31 33.57 -7.80 -13.50
C ASP A 31 33.46 -6.76 -14.62
N PRO A 32 34.51 -6.54 -15.44
CA PRO A 32 34.51 -5.51 -16.45
C PRO A 32 33.42 -5.71 -17.50
N VAL A 33 32.77 -6.87 -17.47
CA VAL A 33 31.60 -7.20 -18.33
C VAL A 33 30.26 -6.79 -17.67
N TYR A 34 30.24 -6.47 -16.38
CA TYR A 34 29.00 -6.03 -15.74
C TYR A 34 28.77 -4.55 -15.98
N ASN A 35 28.04 -4.22 -17.03
CA ASN A 35 27.46 -2.91 -17.25
C ASN A 35 25.98 -2.95 -16.88
N PRO A 36 25.57 -2.45 -15.70
CA PRO A 36 24.16 -2.48 -15.27
C PRO A 36 23.22 -1.69 -16.20
N ARG A 37 23.76 -0.87 -17.11
CA ARG A 37 23.00 -0.14 -18.12
C ARG A 37 22.78 -0.93 -19.42
N GLU A 38 23.59 -1.96 -19.68
CA GLU A 38 23.54 -2.73 -20.93
C GLU A 38 22.86 -4.09 -20.77
N ILE A 39 22.86 -4.64 -19.53
CA ILE A 39 22.50 -6.06 -19.32
C ILE A 39 21.00 -6.31 -19.29
N TYR A 40 20.21 -5.31 -18.93
CA TYR A 40 18.76 -5.42 -19.02
C TYR A 40 18.18 -4.08 -19.49
N PRO A 41 17.85 -3.93 -20.76
CA PRO A 41 16.79 -3.00 -21.07
C PRO A 41 15.66 -3.40 -20.15
N CYS A 42 15.23 -2.46 -19.28
CA CYS A 42 14.11 -2.72 -18.36
C CYS A 42 12.94 -3.13 -19.26
N TRP A 43 12.77 -4.45 -19.47
CA TRP A 43 11.78 -5.03 -20.39
C TRP A 43 10.37 -4.49 -20.09
N PHE A 44 10.16 -4.07 -18.82
CA PHE A 44 8.95 -3.40 -18.37
C PHE A 44 8.88 -1.90 -18.76
N GLU A 45 9.97 -1.28 -19.23
CA GLU A 45 9.97 0.11 -19.72
C GLU A 45 9.58 0.20 -21.20
N ASN A 46 9.79 -0.86 -21.95
CA ASN A 46 9.59 -0.88 -23.40
C ASN A 46 8.16 -1.24 -23.86
N GLY A 47 7.21 -1.33 -22.92
CA GLY A 47 5.82 -1.69 -23.21
C GLY A 47 5.60 -3.20 -23.36
N THR A 48 4.35 -3.57 -23.59
CA THR A 48 3.87 -4.95 -23.61
C THR A 48 4.39 -5.79 -24.79
N GLU A 49 5.05 -5.16 -25.77
CA GLU A 49 5.51 -5.84 -26.99
C GLU A 49 6.77 -6.70 -26.80
N SER A 50 7.51 -6.50 -25.70
CA SER A 50 8.75 -7.22 -25.42
C SER A 50 8.68 -8.17 -24.21
N ILE A 51 7.48 -8.48 -23.72
CA ILE A 51 7.33 -9.47 -22.65
C ILE A 51 7.69 -10.83 -23.22
N PRO A 52 8.75 -11.52 -22.69
CA PRO A 52 9.08 -12.88 -23.12
C PRO A 52 7.82 -13.73 -22.94
N THR A 53 7.36 -14.35 -24.00
CA THR A 53 6.23 -15.28 -23.92
C THR A 53 6.60 -16.39 -22.97
N ALA A 54 5.67 -16.81 -22.11
CA ALA A 54 5.86 -17.80 -21.04
C ALA A 54 6.42 -19.14 -21.51
N HIS A 55 6.63 -19.34 -22.82
CA HIS A 55 7.23 -20.51 -23.41
C HIS A 55 8.77 -20.57 -23.37
N GLU A 56 9.43 -19.44 -23.11
CA GLU A 56 10.91 -19.37 -23.18
C GLU A 56 11.62 -19.56 -21.82
N ALA A 57 10.90 -19.45 -20.73
CA ALA A 57 11.46 -19.63 -19.39
C ALA A 57 11.21 -21.06 -18.89
N LYS A 58 12.26 -21.80 -18.53
CA LYS A 58 12.16 -23.10 -17.83
C LYS A 58 11.42 -23.05 -16.50
N ASN A 59 11.28 -21.85 -15.93
CA ASN A 59 10.38 -21.49 -14.84
C ASN A 59 9.64 -20.20 -15.27
N PRO A 60 8.35 -20.25 -15.59
CA PRO A 60 7.61 -19.04 -15.91
C PRO A 60 7.49 -18.19 -14.65
N ILE A 61 8.43 -17.27 -14.46
CA ILE A 61 8.27 -16.17 -13.54
C ILE A 61 7.01 -15.44 -14.04
N ASP A 62 6.03 -15.27 -13.15
CA ASP A 62 4.85 -14.48 -13.50
C ASP A 62 5.27 -13.01 -13.67
N THR A 63 5.66 -12.67 -14.88
CA THR A 63 6.12 -11.32 -15.23
C THR A 63 5.09 -10.24 -14.87
N ASN A 64 3.82 -10.62 -14.74
CA ASN A 64 2.74 -9.73 -14.35
C ASN A 64 2.90 -9.24 -12.89
N GLU A 65 3.60 -9.98 -12.04
CA GLU A 65 3.87 -9.56 -10.67
C GLU A 65 4.67 -8.26 -10.60
N PHE A 66 5.65 -8.10 -11.50
CA PHE A 66 6.48 -6.91 -11.57
C PHE A 66 5.85 -5.81 -12.45
N LEU A 67 5.04 -6.19 -13.42
CA LEU A 67 4.41 -5.26 -14.34
C LEU A 67 3.27 -4.47 -13.68
N LEU A 68 2.48 -5.10 -12.79
CA LEU A 68 1.36 -4.43 -12.11
C LEU A 68 1.81 -3.17 -11.32
N PRO A 69 2.81 -3.23 -10.43
CA PRO A 69 3.28 -2.06 -9.70
C PRO A 69 3.81 -0.96 -10.64
N GLU A 70 4.45 -1.35 -11.74
CA GLU A 70 5.00 -0.39 -12.69
C GLU A 70 3.91 0.34 -13.48
N LEU A 71 2.91 -0.36 -14.00
CA LEU A 71 1.75 0.26 -14.66
C LEU A 71 1.01 1.20 -13.70
N TYR A 72 0.84 0.77 -12.44
CA TYR A 72 0.22 1.60 -11.42
C TYR A 72 1.02 2.89 -11.17
N ARG A 73 2.35 2.78 -11.02
CA ARG A 73 3.27 3.91 -10.80
C ARG A 73 3.26 4.90 -11.97
N ARG A 74 3.12 4.38 -13.21
CA ARG A 74 3.01 5.22 -14.42
C ARG A 74 1.65 5.89 -14.57
N GLY A 75 0.65 5.53 -13.76
CA GLY A 75 -0.71 6.04 -13.89
C GLY A 75 -1.52 5.37 -14.99
N GLU A 76 -1.02 4.26 -15.55
CA GLU A 76 -1.70 3.46 -16.59
C GLU A 76 -2.78 2.55 -15.95
N TYR A 77 -3.73 3.17 -15.25
CA TYR A 77 -4.68 2.45 -14.41
C TYR A 77 -5.60 1.48 -15.19
N GLU A 78 -6.01 1.81 -16.42
CA GLU A 78 -6.84 0.90 -17.23
C GLU A 78 -6.06 -0.36 -17.64
N ASN A 79 -4.80 -0.22 -18.05
CA ASN A 79 -3.94 -1.35 -18.41
C ASN A 79 -3.65 -2.22 -17.19
N CYS A 80 -3.34 -1.56 -16.07
CA CYS A 80 -3.11 -2.23 -14.77
C CYS A 80 -4.36 -2.99 -14.31
N LEU A 81 -5.55 -2.39 -14.41
CA LEU A 81 -6.84 -3.01 -14.07
C LEU A 81 -7.12 -4.25 -14.92
N LYS A 82 -6.92 -4.15 -16.23
CA LYS A 82 -7.10 -5.27 -17.14
C LYS A 82 -6.20 -6.45 -16.74
N LEU A 83 -4.92 -6.18 -16.54
CA LEU A 83 -3.94 -7.20 -16.17
C LEU A 83 -4.25 -7.80 -14.77
N SER A 84 -4.71 -6.99 -13.82
CA SER A 84 -5.12 -7.46 -12.50
C SER A 84 -6.31 -8.42 -12.58
N LYS A 85 -7.31 -8.12 -13.42
CA LYS A 85 -8.48 -9.00 -13.64
C LYS A 85 -8.06 -10.32 -14.31
N GLU A 86 -7.20 -10.27 -15.33
CA GLU A 86 -6.64 -11.48 -15.97
C GLU A 86 -5.88 -12.35 -14.95
N ARG A 87 -5.16 -11.72 -14.01
CA ARG A 87 -4.44 -12.43 -12.95
C ARG A 87 -5.39 -13.07 -11.94
N ILE A 88 -6.47 -12.39 -11.54
CA ILE A 88 -7.52 -12.95 -10.68
C ILE A 88 -8.11 -14.20 -11.33
N ASP A 89 -8.47 -14.13 -12.60
CA ASP A 89 -9.08 -15.24 -13.33
C ASP A 89 -8.10 -16.41 -13.50
N LYS A 90 -6.84 -16.12 -13.82
CA LYS A 90 -5.79 -17.14 -14.00
C LYS A 90 -5.47 -17.90 -12.72
N TYR A 91 -5.44 -17.20 -11.59
CA TYR A 91 -4.97 -17.75 -10.31
C TYR A 91 -6.10 -17.92 -9.27
N TYR A 92 -7.33 -18.11 -9.71
CA TYR A 92 -8.54 -18.16 -8.85
C TYR A 92 -8.46 -19.16 -7.68
N LEU A 93 -7.60 -20.18 -7.77
CA LEU A 93 -7.36 -21.15 -6.69
C LEU A 93 -6.29 -20.70 -5.68
N THR A 94 -5.55 -19.63 -5.95
CA THR A 94 -4.45 -19.16 -5.10
C THR A 94 -4.85 -17.88 -4.40
N ALA A 95 -5.46 -18.02 -3.22
CA ALA A 95 -6.05 -16.92 -2.47
C ALA A 95 -5.11 -15.71 -2.25
N GLY A 96 -3.81 -15.94 -2.03
CA GLY A 96 -2.83 -14.87 -1.87
C GLY A 96 -2.70 -14.01 -3.14
N ILE A 97 -2.48 -14.66 -4.29
CA ILE A 97 -2.31 -13.98 -5.59
C ILE A 97 -3.59 -13.23 -5.99
N VAL A 98 -4.76 -13.87 -5.80
CA VAL A 98 -6.06 -13.26 -6.08
C VAL A 98 -6.26 -12.00 -5.25
N ARG A 99 -5.93 -12.06 -3.98
CA ARG A 99 -6.09 -10.97 -3.03
C ARG A 99 -5.21 -9.76 -3.37
N ASP A 100 -3.94 -10.00 -3.71
CA ASP A 100 -3.00 -8.94 -4.07
C ASP A 100 -3.36 -8.31 -5.42
N ALA A 101 -3.81 -9.11 -6.39
CA ALA A 101 -4.32 -8.63 -7.66
C ALA A 101 -5.63 -7.84 -7.49
N ALA A 102 -6.54 -8.29 -6.60
CA ALA A 102 -7.78 -7.58 -6.30
C ALA A 102 -7.50 -6.23 -5.62
N GLU A 103 -6.55 -6.16 -4.68
CA GLU A 103 -6.13 -4.90 -4.07
C GLU A 103 -5.63 -3.91 -5.12
N THR A 104 -4.77 -4.35 -6.03
CA THR A 104 -4.27 -3.52 -7.13
C THR A 104 -5.40 -3.06 -8.04
N ALA A 105 -6.33 -3.95 -8.40
CA ALA A 105 -7.51 -3.60 -9.22
C ALA A 105 -8.39 -2.56 -8.52
N VAL A 106 -8.64 -2.71 -7.23
CA VAL A 106 -9.42 -1.75 -6.42
C VAL A 106 -8.75 -0.38 -6.41
N LEU A 107 -7.42 -0.33 -6.21
CA LEU A 107 -6.67 0.93 -6.25
C LEU A 107 -6.73 1.61 -7.62
N CYS A 108 -6.67 0.83 -8.71
CA CYS A 108 -6.85 1.35 -10.07
C CYS A 108 -8.25 1.94 -10.26
N LEU A 109 -9.30 1.23 -9.85
CA LEU A 109 -10.68 1.67 -9.95
C LEU A 109 -10.95 2.97 -9.16
N LEU A 110 -10.37 3.09 -7.96
CA LEU A 110 -10.46 4.32 -7.18
C LEU A 110 -9.78 5.51 -7.89
N ASN A 111 -8.64 5.29 -8.55
CA ASN A 111 -7.98 6.34 -9.32
C ASN A 111 -8.73 6.69 -10.62
N LEU A 112 -9.49 5.75 -11.17
CA LEU A 112 -10.37 5.94 -12.33
C LEU A 112 -11.74 6.53 -11.93
N SER A 113 -11.97 6.86 -10.65
CA SER A 113 -13.26 7.35 -10.12
C SER A 113 -14.43 6.38 -10.37
N ARG A 114 -14.16 5.07 -10.22
CA ARG A 114 -15.16 3.98 -10.40
C ARG A 114 -15.32 3.17 -9.10
N PRO A 115 -15.75 3.81 -7.99
CA PRO A 115 -15.78 3.16 -6.67
C PRO A 115 -16.81 2.02 -6.57
N GLU A 116 -17.92 2.08 -7.33
CA GLU A 116 -18.94 1.03 -7.32
C GLU A 116 -18.38 -0.30 -7.85
N GLU A 117 -17.52 -0.26 -8.88
CA GLU A 117 -16.86 -1.46 -9.38
C GLU A 117 -15.80 -1.97 -8.37
N ALA A 118 -15.10 -1.05 -7.70
CA ALA A 118 -14.17 -1.42 -6.64
C ALA A 118 -14.87 -2.14 -5.48
N LEU A 119 -16.09 -1.74 -5.13
CA LEU A 119 -16.90 -2.39 -4.09
C LEU A 119 -17.14 -3.86 -4.37
N HIS A 120 -17.37 -4.24 -5.64
CA HIS A 120 -17.58 -5.63 -6.05
C HIS A 120 -16.33 -6.52 -5.89
N LEU A 121 -15.13 -5.93 -5.84
CA LEU A 121 -13.87 -6.67 -5.67
C LEU A 121 -13.47 -6.84 -4.20
N LEU A 122 -14.05 -6.08 -3.27
CA LEU A 122 -13.70 -6.16 -1.83
C LEU A 122 -13.81 -7.56 -1.23
N PRO A 123 -14.80 -8.41 -1.60
CA PRO A 123 -14.87 -9.77 -1.09
C PRO A 123 -13.64 -10.63 -1.40
N LEU A 124 -12.90 -10.32 -2.47
CA LEU A 124 -11.66 -11.02 -2.84
C LEU A 124 -10.48 -10.63 -1.95
N MET A 125 -10.58 -9.52 -1.23
CA MET A 125 -9.54 -9.01 -0.32
C MET A 125 -9.70 -9.51 1.12
N THR A 126 -10.59 -10.45 1.40
CA THR A 126 -10.87 -10.96 2.75
C THR A 126 -9.80 -11.95 3.24
N GLY A 127 -9.76 -12.20 4.55
CA GLY A 127 -9.01 -13.28 5.18
C GLY A 127 -7.74 -12.89 5.94
N VAL A 128 -7.19 -11.68 5.79
CA VAL A 128 -6.11 -11.16 6.63
C VAL A 128 -6.38 -9.69 6.91
N GLU A 129 -6.48 -9.33 8.18
CA GLU A 129 -6.67 -7.94 8.61
C GLU A 129 -5.32 -7.20 8.60
N GLU A 130 -4.82 -6.92 7.42
CA GLU A 130 -3.64 -6.09 7.25
C GLU A 130 -4.02 -4.60 7.24
N PRO A 131 -3.25 -3.73 7.92
CA PRO A 131 -3.56 -2.29 7.96
C PRO A 131 -3.75 -1.66 6.58
N GLY A 132 -2.94 -2.06 5.59
CA GLY A 132 -3.06 -1.57 4.21
C GLY A 132 -4.43 -1.84 3.60
N ARG A 133 -4.98 -3.02 3.82
CA ARG A 133 -6.30 -3.42 3.29
C ARG A 133 -7.44 -2.67 3.97
N LEU A 134 -7.35 -2.45 5.28
CA LEU A 134 -8.34 -1.64 6.00
C LEU A 134 -8.41 -0.21 5.44
N ILE A 135 -7.24 0.38 5.09
CA ILE A 135 -7.17 1.70 4.44
C ILE A 135 -7.90 1.68 3.09
N VAL A 136 -7.61 0.69 2.24
CA VAL A 136 -8.21 0.58 0.90
C VAL A 136 -9.73 0.38 1.01
N ARG A 137 -10.18 -0.55 1.85
CA ARG A 137 -11.61 -0.83 2.07
C ARG A 137 -12.34 0.40 2.60
N SER A 138 -11.78 1.07 3.61
CA SER A 138 -12.39 2.30 4.16
C SER A 138 -12.50 3.39 3.10
N ARG A 139 -11.54 3.50 2.16
CA ARG A 139 -11.61 4.45 1.05
C ARG A 139 -12.74 4.10 0.08
N VAL A 140 -12.88 2.83 -0.30
CA VAL A 140 -13.97 2.39 -1.19
C VAL A 140 -15.33 2.69 -0.54
N PHE A 141 -15.52 2.31 0.73
CA PHE A 141 -16.78 2.58 1.43
C PHE A 141 -17.09 4.07 1.53
N PHE A 142 -16.07 4.89 1.77
CA PHE A 142 -16.23 6.34 1.82
C PHE A 142 -16.69 6.92 0.47
N GLU A 143 -16.03 6.55 -0.62
CA GLU A 143 -16.37 7.00 -1.98
C GLU A 143 -17.77 6.51 -2.42
N CYS A 144 -18.18 5.31 -1.99
CA CYS A 144 -19.52 4.77 -2.21
C CYS A 144 -20.56 5.31 -1.23
N LYS A 145 -20.20 6.23 -0.33
CA LYS A 145 -21.08 6.80 0.72
C LYS A 145 -21.68 5.76 1.69
N LEU A 146 -21.00 4.63 1.83
CA LEU A 146 -21.34 3.57 2.79
C LEU A 146 -20.64 3.90 4.12
N PHE A 147 -21.12 4.96 4.79
CA PHE A 147 -20.42 5.55 5.92
C PHE A 147 -20.36 4.64 7.16
N ASN A 148 -21.38 3.81 7.40
CA ASN A 148 -21.35 2.85 8.51
C ASN A 148 -20.20 1.84 8.37
N GLU A 149 -20.04 1.29 7.17
CA GLU A 149 -18.96 0.37 6.83
C GLU A 149 -17.60 1.07 6.89
N CYS A 150 -17.54 2.31 6.39
CA CYS A 150 -16.34 3.12 6.46
C CYS A 150 -15.89 3.37 7.91
N VAL A 151 -16.80 3.76 8.80
CA VAL A 151 -16.53 3.96 10.23
C VAL A 151 -15.98 2.69 10.88
N LYS A 152 -16.58 1.54 10.58
CA LYS A 152 -16.11 0.25 11.09
C LYS A 152 -14.66 -0.02 10.68
N GLU A 153 -14.34 0.09 9.39
CA GLU A 153 -12.97 -0.16 8.90
C GLU A 153 -11.96 0.85 9.46
N CYS A 154 -12.34 2.13 9.56
CA CYS A 154 -11.48 3.15 10.15
C CYS A 154 -11.19 2.87 11.63
N ARG A 155 -12.19 2.48 12.41
CA ARG A 155 -12.00 2.15 13.82
C ARG A 155 -11.11 0.91 13.99
N GLU A 156 -11.29 -0.14 13.18
CA GLU A 156 -10.39 -1.30 13.21
C GLU A 156 -8.96 -0.93 12.85
N TYR A 157 -8.76 -0.10 11.82
CA TYR A 157 -7.43 0.39 11.47
C TYR A 157 -6.77 1.20 12.60
N LEU A 158 -7.52 2.12 13.23
CA LEU A 158 -6.99 2.99 14.28
C LEU A 158 -6.66 2.23 15.58
N LYS A 159 -7.21 1.04 15.81
CA LYS A 159 -6.73 0.15 16.88
C LYS A 159 -5.29 -0.32 16.64
N LEU A 160 -4.89 -0.50 15.39
CA LEU A 160 -3.55 -0.93 14.99
C LEU A 160 -2.58 0.25 14.83
N ARG A 161 -3.09 1.40 14.37
CA ARG A 161 -2.34 2.62 14.03
C ARG A 161 -3.06 3.86 14.54
N PRO A 162 -3.05 4.14 15.85
CA PRO A 162 -3.88 5.19 16.47
C PRO A 162 -3.51 6.62 16.04
N ASN A 163 -2.29 6.82 15.52
CA ASN A 163 -1.77 8.15 15.19
C ASN A 163 -1.88 8.52 13.70
N ASP A 164 -2.69 7.80 12.92
CA ASP A 164 -2.88 8.11 11.49
C ASP A 164 -3.96 9.19 11.31
N HIS A 165 -3.50 10.43 11.08
CA HIS A 165 -4.39 11.57 10.90
C HIS A 165 -5.27 11.47 9.64
N VAL A 166 -4.80 10.80 8.56
CA VAL A 166 -5.56 10.66 7.31
C VAL A 166 -6.80 9.80 7.52
N ILE A 167 -6.64 8.69 8.24
CA ILE A 167 -7.77 7.81 8.56
C ILE A 167 -8.67 8.44 9.63
N SER A 168 -8.10 9.18 10.58
CA SER A 168 -8.89 9.94 11.55
C SER A 168 -9.77 11.01 10.88
N ILE A 169 -9.27 11.73 9.87
CA ILE A 169 -10.09 12.67 9.07
C ILE A 169 -11.24 11.92 8.37
N ARG A 170 -10.95 10.77 7.73
CA ARG A 170 -11.98 9.98 7.05
C ARG A 170 -13.05 9.48 8.02
N LEU A 171 -12.64 9.03 9.22
CA LEU A 171 -13.55 8.64 10.28
C LEU A 171 -14.45 9.81 10.68
N GLY A 172 -13.89 10.98 10.97
CA GLY A 172 -14.64 12.17 11.33
C GLY A 172 -15.63 12.59 10.25
N GLN A 173 -15.22 12.59 8.97
CA GLN A 173 -16.09 12.88 7.84
C GLN A 173 -17.26 11.89 7.72
N SER A 174 -16.99 10.60 7.94
CA SER A 174 -18.02 9.57 7.88
C SER A 174 -19.03 9.68 9.03
N LEU A 175 -18.55 9.94 10.26
CA LEU A 175 -19.41 10.16 11.43
C LEU A 175 -20.31 11.40 11.26
N MET A 176 -19.76 12.49 10.71
CA MET A 176 -20.54 13.67 10.41
C MET A 176 -21.61 13.42 9.35
N ALA A 177 -21.28 12.65 8.31
CA ALA A 177 -22.24 12.29 7.26
C ALA A 177 -23.39 11.41 7.80
N LEU A 178 -23.14 10.61 8.83
CA LEU A 178 -24.16 9.83 9.53
C LEU A 178 -25.05 10.71 10.44
N GLY A 179 -24.51 11.82 10.96
CA GLY A 179 -25.28 12.79 11.75
C GLY A 179 -25.77 12.28 13.09
N SER A 180 -25.14 11.24 13.67
CA SER A 180 -25.55 10.70 14.97
C SER A 180 -25.16 11.67 16.10
N PRO A 181 -26.08 12.03 16.99
CA PRO A 181 -25.77 12.87 18.16
C PRO A 181 -24.77 12.20 19.10
N GLU A 182 -24.74 10.87 19.15
CA GLU A 182 -23.87 10.10 20.03
C GLU A 182 -22.40 10.20 19.62
N ASP A 183 -22.12 10.50 18.36
CA ASP A 183 -20.77 10.59 17.81
C ASP A 183 -20.13 11.99 17.95
N GLN A 184 -20.84 12.98 18.48
CA GLN A 184 -20.36 14.38 18.54
C GLN A 184 -19.08 14.54 19.36
N GLU A 185 -18.97 13.84 20.49
CA GLU A 185 -17.76 13.90 21.32
C GLU A 185 -16.58 13.21 20.63
N GLU A 186 -16.80 12.09 19.94
CA GLU A 186 -15.76 11.42 19.15
C GLU A 186 -15.27 12.32 18.01
N ILE A 187 -16.18 12.96 17.29
CA ILE A 187 -15.86 13.93 16.21
C ILE A 187 -14.97 15.06 16.75
N LYS A 188 -15.35 15.66 17.89
CA LYS A 188 -14.57 16.73 18.53
C LYS A 188 -13.17 16.28 18.88
N ASN A 189 -13.02 15.10 19.48
CA ASN A 189 -11.74 14.53 19.85
C ASN A 189 -10.86 14.25 18.61
N ILE A 190 -11.46 13.77 17.53
CA ILE A 190 -10.77 13.57 16.25
C ILE A 190 -10.26 14.90 15.69
N ILE A 191 -11.11 15.93 15.68
CA ILE A 191 -10.74 17.26 15.17
C ILE A 191 -9.55 17.81 15.95
N GLU A 192 -9.60 17.78 17.28
CA GLU A 192 -8.53 18.29 18.13
C GLU A 192 -7.23 17.52 17.92
N PHE A 193 -7.29 16.19 17.87
CA PHE A 193 -6.12 15.33 17.60
C PHE A 193 -5.48 15.65 16.25
N VAL A 194 -6.28 15.70 15.19
CA VAL A 194 -5.79 15.94 13.82
C VAL A 194 -5.22 17.35 13.69
N GLU A 195 -5.88 18.36 14.26
CA GLU A 195 -5.43 19.74 14.23
C GLU A 195 -4.05 19.90 14.90
N ASN A 196 -3.87 19.31 16.07
CA ASN A 196 -2.61 19.34 16.80
C ASN A 196 -1.51 18.60 16.04
N THR A 197 -1.81 17.45 15.46
CA THR A 197 -0.87 16.66 14.65
C THR A 197 -0.42 17.41 13.40
N LEU A 198 -1.35 18.00 12.65
CA LEU A 198 -1.04 18.75 11.43
C LEU A 198 -0.26 20.03 11.73
N LYS A 199 -0.58 20.76 12.80
CA LYS A 199 0.22 21.92 13.24
C LYS A 199 1.66 21.52 13.53
N SER A 200 1.89 20.43 14.28
CA SER A 200 3.23 19.92 14.54
C SER A 200 3.99 19.55 13.27
N TYR A 201 3.32 18.94 12.29
CA TYR A 201 3.95 18.60 11.01
C TYR A 201 4.29 19.85 10.17
N LEU A 202 3.42 20.86 10.17
CA LEU A 202 3.66 22.12 9.46
C LEU A 202 4.86 22.88 10.05
N GLU A 203 5.03 22.86 11.36
CA GLU A 203 6.20 23.46 12.02
C GLU A 203 7.51 22.76 11.61
N GLN A 204 7.48 21.44 11.38
CA GLN A 204 8.64 20.65 11.00
C GLN A 204 8.98 20.77 9.50
N THR A 205 7.99 20.95 8.64
CA THR A 205 8.18 20.83 7.17
C THR A 205 8.36 22.15 6.43
N LYS A 206 8.26 23.28 7.01
CA LYS A 206 8.39 24.65 6.51
C LYS A 206 8.02 24.93 5.03
N THR A 207 8.40 24.06 4.06
CA THR A 207 8.10 24.23 2.62
C THR A 207 8.11 22.88 1.89
N GLY A 208 7.53 22.84 0.68
CA GLY A 208 7.57 21.71 -0.24
C GLY A 208 6.27 20.91 -0.33
N LYS A 209 6.24 19.88 -1.19
CA LYS A 209 5.04 19.09 -1.51
C LYS A 209 4.34 18.50 -0.28
N LEU A 210 5.11 18.15 0.75
CA LEU A 210 4.59 17.59 1.98
C LEU A 210 3.90 18.66 2.83
N HIS A 211 4.50 19.85 2.92
CA HIS A 211 3.91 21.03 3.56
C HIS A 211 2.57 21.40 2.91
N ASP A 212 2.53 21.48 1.57
CA ASP A 212 1.31 21.78 0.81
C ASP A 212 0.22 20.72 1.01
N LYS A 213 0.63 19.45 1.19
CA LYS A 213 -0.31 18.38 1.53
C LYS A 213 -0.94 18.62 2.91
N TYR A 214 -0.12 18.89 3.93
CA TYR A 214 -0.62 19.11 5.30
C TYR A 214 -1.51 20.35 5.40
N LEU A 215 -1.22 21.41 4.63
CA LEU A 215 -2.11 22.57 4.55
C LEU A 215 -3.48 22.20 3.99
N ARG A 216 -3.55 21.40 2.92
CA ARG A 216 -4.83 20.95 2.34
C ARG A 216 -5.61 20.05 3.31
N ASP A 217 -4.91 19.19 4.05
CA ASP A 217 -5.53 18.33 5.05
C ASP A 217 -6.13 19.18 6.19
N LEU A 218 -5.42 20.23 6.62
CA LEU A 218 -5.91 21.19 7.63
C LEU A 218 -7.11 22.00 7.14
N GLU A 219 -7.09 22.47 5.90
CA GLU A 219 -8.22 23.15 5.29
C GLU A 219 -9.47 22.25 5.19
N SER A 220 -9.27 20.97 4.88
CA SER A 220 -10.32 19.97 4.86
C SER A 220 -10.93 19.78 6.24
N LEU A 221 -10.10 19.74 7.28
CA LEU A 221 -10.55 19.65 8.66
C LEU A 221 -11.35 20.87 9.11
N GLN A 222 -10.91 22.09 8.72
CA GLN A 222 -11.61 23.33 9.06
C GLN A 222 -12.99 23.43 8.39
N LYS A 223 -13.19 22.81 7.23
CA LYS A 223 -14.51 22.69 6.60
C LYS A 223 -15.43 21.80 7.42
N ILE A 224 -14.89 20.74 8.00
CA ILE A 224 -15.59 19.84 8.91
C ILE A 224 -16.07 20.60 10.14
N ASN A 225 -15.21 21.42 10.74
CA ASN A 225 -15.52 22.13 11.99
C ASN A 225 -16.54 23.28 11.83
N LYS A 226 -16.92 23.65 10.60
CA LYS A 226 -17.88 24.73 10.30
C LYS A 226 -19.31 24.23 10.00
N LEU A 227 -19.49 22.92 9.92
CA LEU A 227 -20.79 22.27 9.72
C LEU A 227 -21.42 21.87 11.05
#